data_669b3f8a81cb6d56cc4363d3e1206856
#
_entry.id   669b3f8a81cb6d56cc4363d3e1206856
#
_cell.length_a   1.000
_cell.length_b   1.000
_cell.length_c   1.000
_cell.angle_alpha   90.00
_cell.angle_beta   90.00
_cell.angle_gamma   90.00
#
_symmetry.space_group_name_H-M   'P 1'
#
loop_
_entity.id
_entity.type
_entity.pdbx_description
1 polymer ?
#
loop_
_entity_poly.entity_id
_entity_poly.type
_entity_poly.pdbx_seq_one_letter_code
_entity_poly.pdbx_strand_id
1 'polypeptide(L)'
;CNMGKILSLAKKHNLLVIEDAAQAIDSYYKGKPLGSIGDFGCFSFHETKNIQCGEGGLLAINNSKFNKRAEIIWEKGTNRSAFWRGEVDKYNWVDIGSSFLPSEINTAFLFAQIEKLETIQSKRRLVWEQYFNGLNKLNELGLGLPYIPDYASNNAHMFYLICNSEKERAQLIEHLKRNNINAVFHYICLHDSPYYKNKHDGRKMPNAKKYEKCLVRLPLWVNLSKESVELIIKNILAFYL
;
A
#
# COMPACT_ATOMS: atom_id res chain seq x y z
N CYS A 1 5.50 7.72 -6.57
CA CYS A 1 6.13 7.72 -7.90
C CYS A 1 5.85 9.03 -8.63
N ASN A 2 6.71 9.39 -9.59
CA ASN A 2 6.44 10.49 -10.51
C ASN A 2 5.63 9.98 -11.70
N MET A 3 4.31 9.98 -11.58
CA MET A 3 3.40 9.45 -12.59
C MET A 3 3.52 10.15 -13.92
N GLY A 4 3.80 11.45 -13.94
CA GLY A 4 4.00 12.19 -15.20
C GLY A 4 5.16 11.65 -16.03
N LYS A 5 6.30 11.33 -15.39
CA LYS A 5 7.45 10.70 -16.07
C LYS A 5 7.13 9.28 -16.54
N ILE A 6 6.41 8.50 -15.72
CA ILE A 6 5.99 7.13 -16.08
C ILE A 6 5.07 7.14 -17.30
N LEU A 7 4.04 7.98 -17.29
CA LEU A 7 3.10 8.11 -18.42
C LEU A 7 3.79 8.57 -19.70
N SER A 8 4.75 9.49 -19.60
CA SER A 8 5.52 9.93 -20.76
C SER A 8 6.33 8.79 -21.39
N LEU A 9 6.99 7.97 -20.56
CA LEU A 9 7.70 6.77 -21.02
C LEU A 9 6.77 5.72 -21.59
N ALA A 10 5.65 5.44 -20.93
CA ALA A 10 4.64 4.50 -21.38
C ALA A 10 4.11 4.88 -22.75
N LYS A 11 3.77 6.15 -22.95
CA LYS A 11 3.33 6.66 -24.25
C LYS A 11 4.41 6.50 -25.34
N LYS A 12 5.68 6.83 -25.01
CA LYS A 12 6.80 6.70 -25.97
C LYS A 12 7.00 5.27 -26.45
N HIS A 13 6.74 4.28 -25.58
CA HIS A 13 6.98 2.88 -25.86
C HIS A 13 5.69 2.07 -26.09
N ASN A 14 4.55 2.75 -26.23
CA ASN A 14 3.23 2.10 -26.39
C ASN A 14 2.93 1.04 -25.31
N LEU A 15 3.20 1.39 -24.03
CA LEU A 15 3.00 0.53 -22.88
C LEU A 15 1.72 0.89 -22.13
N LEU A 16 1.08 -0.10 -21.53
CA LEU A 16 0.02 0.10 -20.56
C LEU A 16 0.62 0.35 -19.17
N VAL A 17 -0.06 1.15 -18.35
CA VAL A 17 0.35 1.46 -16.98
C VAL A 17 -0.68 0.88 -16.02
N ILE A 18 -0.20 -0.01 -15.14
CA ILE A 18 -0.96 -0.54 -14.01
C ILE A 18 -0.39 0.06 -12.74
N GLU A 19 -1.23 0.77 -11.97
CA GLU A 19 -0.87 1.29 -10.67
C GLU A 19 -1.13 0.21 -9.60
N ASP A 20 -0.07 -0.24 -8.92
CA ASP A 20 -0.25 -0.94 -7.64
C ASP A 20 -0.65 0.10 -6.58
N ALA A 21 -1.94 0.31 -6.44
CA ALA A 21 -2.55 1.23 -5.50
C ALA A 21 -2.97 0.54 -4.18
N ALA A 22 -2.43 -0.66 -3.90
CA ALA A 22 -2.81 -1.47 -2.74
C ALA A 22 -2.59 -0.77 -1.38
N GLN A 23 -1.79 0.29 -1.34
CA GLN A 23 -1.57 1.12 -0.15
C GLN A 23 -1.90 2.60 -0.40
N ALA A 24 -2.63 2.91 -1.47
CA ALA A 24 -2.79 4.27 -1.97
C ALA A 24 -4.19 4.88 -1.80
N ILE A 25 -5.08 4.23 -1.06
CA ILE A 25 -6.41 4.80 -0.79
C ILE A 25 -6.25 6.20 -0.16
N ASP A 26 -6.99 7.20 -0.65
CA ASP A 26 -6.90 8.60 -0.22
C ASP A 26 -5.49 9.21 -0.38
N SER A 27 -4.74 8.75 -1.39
CA SER A 27 -3.46 9.34 -1.79
C SER A 27 -3.56 9.98 -3.16
N TYR A 28 -2.81 11.07 -3.36
CA TYR A 28 -2.93 11.89 -4.56
C TYR A 28 -1.56 12.21 -5.16
N TYR A 29 -1.52 12.30 -6.46
CA TYR A 29 -0.42 12.85 -7.24
C TYR A 29 -0.88 14.10 -7.96
N LYS A 30 -0.36 15.28 -7.60
CA LYS A 30 -0.77 16.58 -8.16
C LYS A 30 -2.30 16.77 -8.18
N GLY A 31 -2.96 16.41 -7.07
CA GLY A 31 -4.41 16.51 -6.92
C GLY A 31 -5.24 15.41 -7.59
N LYS A 32 -4.62 14.47 -8.32
CA LYS A 32 -5.32 13.32 -8.91
C LYS A 32 -5.19 12.11 -7.99
N PRO A 33 -6.28 11.37 -7.70
CA PRO A 33 -6.21 10.15 -6.90
C PRO A 33 -5.26 9.13 -7.53
N LEU A 34 -4.38 8.53 -6.73
CA LEU A 34 -3.59 7.38 -7.17
C LEU A 34 -4.51 6.19 -7.45
N GLY A 35 -4.15 5.39 -8.45
CA GLY A 35 -5.02 4.33 -8.99
C GLY A 35 -5.98 4.80 -10.08
N SER A 36 -6.07 6.13 -10.34
CA SER A 36 -6.90 6.71 -11.41
C SER A 36 -6.10 7.35 -12.56
N ILE A 37 -4.79 7.14 -12.59
CA ILE A 37 -3.87 7.88 -13.48
C ILE A 37 -3.38 7.00 -14.64
N GLY A 38 -3.04 5.73 -14.37
CA GLY A 38 -2.69 4.75 -15.39
C GLY A 38 -3.90 4.13 -16.07
N ASP A 39 -3.71 3.11 -16.90
CA ASP A 39 -4.81 2.38 -17.55
C ASP A 39 -5.64 1.59 -16.52
N PHE A 40 -5.00 1.10 -15.45
CA PHE A 40 -5.62 0.38 -14.36
C PHE A 40 -5.05 0.83 -13.02
N GLY A 41 -5.87 0.75 -11.95
CA GLY A 41 -5.46 0.89 -10.56
C GLY A 41 -5.94 -0.30 -9.74
N CYS A 42 -5.02 -0.96 -9.03
CA CYS A 42 -5.31 -2.12 -8.20
C CYS A 42 -5.28 -1.74 -6.72
N PHE A 43 -6.44 -1.78 -6.06
CA PHE A 43 -6.56 -1.51 -4.62
C PHE A 43 -6.71 -2.80 -3.82
N SER A 44 -6.29 -2.76 -2.57
CA SER A 44 -6.43 -3.86 -1.62
C SER A 44 -7.24 -3.41 -0.41
N PHE A 45 -8.16 -4.26 0.00
CA PHE A 45 -8.93 -4.13 1.24
C PHE A 45 -8.65 -5.29 2.21
N HIS A 46 -7.42 -5.84 2.12
CA HIS A 46 -6.91 -6.79 3.10
C HIS A 46 -6.87 -6.17 4.52
N GLU A 47 -6.94 -6.97 5.56
CA GLU A 47 -7.02 -6.53 6.97
C GLU A 47 -5.94 -5.53 7.41
N THR A 48 -4.79 -5.53 6.74
CA THR A 48 -3.67 -4.61 7.05
C THR A 48 -3.81 -3.22 6.43
N LYS A 49 -4.82 -2.97 5.61
CA LYS A 49 -4.99 -1.71 4.88
C LYS A 49 -5.68 -0.64 5.73
N ASN A 50 -5.65 0.61 5.25
CA ASN A 50 -6.27 1.76 5.97
C ASN A 50 -7.77 1.59 6.16
N ILE A 51 -8.45 1.08 5.14
CA ILE A 51 -9.81 0.55 5.17
C ILE A 51 -9.76 -0.90 4.67
N GLN A 52 -10.58 -1.75 5.22
CA GLN A 52 -10.42 -3.19 5.02
C GLN A 52 -11.77 -3.94 5.13
N CYS A 53 -11.79 -5.15 4.62
CA CYS A 53 -12.93 -6.08 4.79
C CYS A 53 -12.45 -7.53 5.03
N GLY A 54 -11.29 -7.69 5.71
CA GLY A 54 -10.63 -8.98 5.86
C GLY A 54 -9.84 -9.32 4.60
N GLU A 55 -10.51 -9.80 3.58
CA GLU A 55 -9.97 -10.01 2.24
C GLU A 55 -10.85 -9.30 1.21
N GLY A 56 -10.24 -8.53 0.33
CA GLY A 56 -10.94 -7.83 -0.74
C GLY A 56 -10.00 -6.99 -1.60
N GLY A 57 -10.49 -6.62 -2.76
CA GLY A 57 -9.77 -5.77 -3.71
C GLY A 57 -10.71 -5.07 -4.68
N LEU A 58 -10.18 -4.07 -5.36
CA LEU A 58 -10.88 -3.32 -6.40
C LEU A 58 -9.91 -3.08 -7.56
N LEU A 59 -10.39 -3.32 -8.78
CA LEU A 59 -9.75 -2.91 -10.01
C LEU A 59 -10.45 -1.67 -10.56
N ALA A 60 -9.79 -0.52 -10.52
CA ALA A 60 -10.21 0.67 -11.26
C ALA A 60 -9.77 0.54 -12.72
N ILE A 61 -10.70 0.65 -13.65
CA ILE A 61 -10.44 0.55 -15.10
C ILE A 61 -10.57 1.95 -15.69
N ASN A 62 -9.44 2.61 -15.88
CA ASN A 62 -9.41 3.98 -16.38
C ASN A 62 -9.39 4.05 -17.91
N ASN A 63 -9.05 2.95 -18.57
CA ASN A 63 -9.07 2.81 -20.03
C ASN A 63 -10.27 1.97 -20.44
N SER A 64 -11.33 2.62 -20.92
CA SER A 64 -12.64 2.04 -21.22
C SER A 64 -12.61 0.90 -22.24
N LYS A 65 -11.57 0.80 -23.09
CA LYS A 65 -11.42 -0.33 -24.03
C LYS A 65 -11.35 -1.69 -23.35
N PHE A 66 -11.02 -1.73 -22.05
CA PHE A 66 -10.91 -2.98 -21.29
C PHE A 66 -12.15 -3.31 -20.45
N ASN A 67 -13.14 -2.40 -20.34
CA ASN A 67 -14.31 -2.60 -19.47
C ASN A 67 -15.02 -3.91 -19.74
N LYS A 68 -15.37 -4.16 -21.00
CA LYS A 68 -16.13 -5.36 -21.40
C LYS A 68 -15.39 -6.65 -21.07
N ARG A 69 -14.07 -6.70 -21.36
CA ARG A 69 -13.26 -7.87 -21.07
C ARG A 69 -13.06 -8.09 -19.57
N ALA A 70 -12.86 -7.02 -18.80
CA ALA A 70 -12.71 -7.10 -17.35
C ALA A 70 -13.98 -7.65 -16.69
N GLU A 71 -15.14 -7.22 -17.13
CA GLU A 71 -16.45 -7.71 -16.66
C GLU A 71 -16.61 -9.22 -16.89
N ILE A 72 -16.21 -9.71 -18.08
CA ILE A 72 -16.24 -11.13 -18.43
C ILE A 72 -15.28 -11.94 -17.54
N ILE A 73 -14.06 -11.48 -17.36
CA ILE A 73 -13.05 -12.14 -16.52
C ILE A 73 -13.51 -12.20 -15.06
N TRP A 74 -14.07 -11.12 -14.56
CA TRP A 74 -14.57 -10.97 -13.19
C TRP A 74 -15.69 -11.96 -12.86
N GLU A 75 -16.60 -12.23 -13.84
CA GLU A 75 -17.71 -13.18 -13.71
C GLU A 75 -17.41 -14.53 -14.41
N LYS A 76 -16.33 -15.18 -14.06
CA LYS A 76 -16.00 -16.58 -14.45
C LYS A 76 -15.82 -16.79 -15.96
N GLY A 77 -15.51 -15.76 -16.73
CA GLY A 77 -15.41 -15.84 -18.19
C GLY A 77 -16.76 -15.86 -18.91
N THR A 78 -17.83 -15.45 -18.24
CA THR A 78 -19.18 -15.40 -18.84
C THR A 78 -19.55 -14.00 -19.30
N ASN A 79 -20.49 -13.90 -20.23
CA ASN A 79 -21.14 -12.65 -20.63
C ASN A 79 -22.44 -12.37 -19.84
N ARG A 80 -22.50 -12.81 -18.58
CA ARG A 80 -23.71 -12.72 -17.72
C ARG A 80 -24.17 -11.28 -17.53
N SER A 81 -23.25 -10.33 -17.34
CA SER A 81 -23.61 -8.91 -17.20
C SER A 81 -24.26 -8.36 -18.47
N ALA A 82 -23.83 -8.79 -19.66
CA ALA A 82 -24.47 -8.43 -20.91
C ALA A 82 -25.90 -9.01 -21.02
N PHE A 83 -26.13 -10.20 -20.49
CA PHE A 83 -27.48 -10.80 -20.39
C PHE A 83 -28.39 -9.95 -19.48
N TRP A 84 -27.92 -9.54 -18.32
CA TRP A 84 -28.72 -8.71 -17.42
C TRP A 84 -29.04 -7.32 -17.98
N ARG A 85 -28.21 -6.80 -18.87
CA ARG A 85 -28.49 -5.56 -19.63
C ARG A 85 -29.37 -5.77 -20.87
N GLY A 86 -29.76 -7.02 -21.19
CA GLY A 86 -30.55 -7.33 -22.38
C GLY A 86 -29.78 -7.26 -23.71
N GLU A 87 -28.45 -7.31 -23.66
CA GLU A 87 -27.58 -7.24 -24.84
C GLU A 87 -27.47 -8.61 -25.55
N VAL A 88 -27.78 -9.70 -24.85
CA VAL A 88 -27.77 -11.08 -25.36
C VAL A 88 -28.96 -11.86 -24.78
N ASP A 89 -29.49 -12.81 -25.54
CA ASP A 89 -30.66 -13.62 -25.14
C ASP A 89 -30.32 -14.67 -24.07
N LYS A 90 -29.10 -15.15 -24.05
CA LYS A 90 -28.56 -16.12 -23.06
C LYS A 90 -27.11 -15.79 -22.74
N TYR A 91 -26.70 -16.06 -21.51
CA TYR A 91 -25.29 -15.96 -21.16
C TYR A 91 -24.57 -17.31 -21.31
N ASN A 92 -23.32 -17.25 -21.67
CA ASN A 92 -22.44 -18.41 -21.89
C ASN A 92 -21.01 -18.07 -21.41
N TRP A 93 -20.16 -19.10 -21.34
CA TRP A 93 -18.72 -18.92 -21.22
C TRP A 93 -18.17 -18.43 -22.55
N VAL A 94 -17.58 -17.26 -22.57
CA VAL A 94 -17.08 -16.58 -23.76
C VAL A 94 -15.59 -16.31 -23.71
N ASP A 95 -14.97 -16.47 -22.53
CA ASP A 95 -13.54 -16.26 -22.29
C ASP A 95 -13.08 -16.99 -21.02
N ILE A 96 -11.77 -16.93 -20.74
CA ILE A 96 -11.19 -17.35 -19.46
C ILE A 96 -11.59 -16.34 -18.39
N GLY A 97 -11.90 -16.81 -17.18
CA GLY A 97 -12.21 -15.97 -16.04
C GLY A 97 -12.19 -16.73 -14.72
N SER A 98 -12.40 -16.02 -13.63
CA SER A 98 -12.52 -16.61 -12.30
C SER A 98 -13.63 -15.90 -11.51
N SER A 99 -14.00 -16.47 -10.37
CA SER A 99 -14.96 -15.85 -9.47
C SER A 99 -14.27 -14.80 -8.62
N PHE A 100 -14.26 -13.54 -9.09
CA PHE A 100 -13.69 -12.41 -8.36
C PHE A 100 -14.75 -11.63 -7.55
N LEU A 101 -15.97 -12.12 -7.51
CA LEU A 101 -17.07 -11.49 -6.76
C LEU A 101 -16.81 -11.57 -5.24
N PRO A 102 -16.82 -10.45 -4.53
CA PRO A 102 -16.76 -10.45 -3.07
C PRO A 102 -18.07 -11.01 -2.50
N SER A 103 -18.04 -11.49 -1.24
CA SER A 103 -19.26 -11.81 -0.52
C SER A 103 -20.00 -10.53 -0.11
N GLU A 104 -21.34 -10.61 -0.01
CA GLU A 104 -22.18 -9.49 0.46
C GLU A 104 -21.78 -9.02 1.87
N ILE A 105 -21.37 -9.95 2.74
CA ILE A 105 -20.93 -9.64 4.11
C ILE A 105 -19.66 -8.78 4.07
N ASN A 106 -18.64 -9.18 3.30
CA ASN A 106 -17.41 -8.41 3.17
C ASN A 106 -17.68 -7.06 2.51
N THR A 107 -18.57 -7.02 1.53
CA THR A 107 -18.94 -5.77 0.83
C THR A 107 -19.66 -4.80 1.76
N ALA A 108 -20.60 -5.28 2.56
CA ALA A 108 -21.31 -4.46 3.55
C ALA A 108 -20.35 -3.91 4.62
N PHE A 109 -19.40 -4.74 5.09
CA PHE A 109 -18.39 -4.30 6.04
C PHE A 109 -17.46 -3.22 5.42
N LEU A 110 -17.02 -3.43 4.17
CA LEU A 110 -16.21 -2.45 3.45
C LEU A 110 -16.98 -1.14 3.23
N PHE A 111 -18.25 -1.21 2.87
CA PHE A 111 -19.09 -0.04 2.66
C PHE A 111 -19.15 0.84 3.93
N ALA A 112 -19.38 0.23 5.10
CA ALA A 112 -19.38 0.95 6.37
C ALA A 112 -18.03 1.62 6.67
N GLN A 113 -16.91 1.02 6.26
CA GLN A 113 -15.57 1.62 6.37
C GLN A 113 -15.40 2.81 5.41
N ILE A 114 -15.89 2.68 4.17
CA ILE A 114 -15.82 3.76 3.17
C ILE A 114 -16.62 4.98 3.64
N GLU A 115 -17.79 4.80 4.23
CA GLU A 115 -18.57 5.90 4.82
C GLU A 115 -17.83 6.66 5.93
N LYS A 116 -16.83 6.04 6.56
CA LYS A 116 -15.99 6.63 7.61
C LYS A 116 -14.58 6.97 7.14
N LEU A 117 -14.31 6.93 5.83
CA LEU A 117 -12.98 7.09 5.26
C LEU A 117 -12.28 8.36 5.77
N GLU A 118 -12.94 9.51 5.73
CA GLU A 118 -12.35 10.77 6.17
C GLU A 118 -11.97 10.76 7.66
N THR A 119 -12.84 10.21 8.51
CA THR A 119 -12.58 10.06 9.95
C THR A 119 -11.40 9.12 10.21
N ILE A 120 -11.35 8.00 9.50
CA ILE A 120 -10.26 7.03 9.59
C ILE A 120 -8.93 7.67 9.18
N GLN A 121 -8.94 8.33 8.03
CA GLN A 121 -7.73 8.93 7.46
C GLN A 121 -7.20 10.11 8.30
N SER A 122 -8.07 10.99 8.80
CA SER A 122 -7.65 12.09 9.67
C SER A 122 -7.00 11.58 10.95
N LYS A 123 -7.56 10.57 11.62
CA LYS A 123 -6.96 9.96 12.81
C LYS A 123 -5.59 9.33 12.50
N ARG A 124 -5.46 8.63 11.38
CA ARG A 124 -4.19 8.03 10.96
C ARG A 124 -3.13 9.09 10.67
N ARG A 125 -3.51 10.17 9.97
CA ARG A 125 -2.61 11.32 9.70
C ARG A 125 -2.11 11.96 10.99
N LEU A 126 -2.96 12.16 11.99
CA LEU A 126 -2.55 12.71 13.29
C LEU A 126 -1.46 11.84 13.96
N VAL A 127 -1.63 10.52 14.00
CA VAL A 127 -0.61 9.59 14.52
C VAL A 127 0.69 9.68 13.71
N TRP A 128 0.59 9.73 12.41
CA TRP A 128 1.75 9.82 11.52
C TRP A 128 2.53 11.13 11.73
N GLU A 129 1.83 12.25 11.83
CA GLU A 129 2.41 13.57 12.06
C GLU A 129 3.08 13.68 13.44
N GLN A 130 2.50 13.07 14.48
CA GLN A 130 3.13 12.99 15.79
C GLN A 130 4.47 12.26 15.73
N TYR A 131 4.53 11.10 15.06
CA TYR A 131 5.80 10.41 14.84
C TYR A 131 6.79 11.26 14.07
N PHE A 132 6.36 11.86 12.96
CA PHE A 132 7.23 12.63 12.08
C PHE A 132 7.85 13.82 12.85
N ASN A 133 7.03 14.56 13.58
CA ASN A 133 7.49 15.72 14.39
C ASN A 133 8.36 15.28 15.57
N GLY A 134 7.98 14.21 16.26
CA GLY A 134 8.69 13.73 17.44
C GLY A 134 10.03 13.05 17.13
N LEU A 135 10.20 12.51 15.93
CA LEU A 135 11.40 11.77 15.55
C LEU A 135 12.29 12.50 14.54
N ASN A 136 11.95 13.73 14.12
CA ASN A 136 12.69 14.45 13.08
C ASN A 136 14.18 14.66 13.42
N LYS A 137 14.52 14.79 14.71
CA LYS A 137 15.91 14.90 15.19
C LYS A 137 16.78 13.71 14.79
N LEU A 138 16.19 12.54 14.55
CA LEU A 138 16.94 11.34 14.14
C LEU A 138 17.56 11.47 12.75
N ASN A 139 17.11 12.40 11.92
CA ASN A 139 17.78 12.73 10.67
C ASN A 139 19.22 13.20 10.87
N GLU A 140 19.49 13.94 11.96
CA GLU A 140 20.83 14.44 12.31
C GLU A 140 21.78 13.31 12.69
N LEU A 141 21.23 12.17 13.13
CA LEU A 141 21.97 10.93 13.41
C LEU A 141 22.07 9.98 12.19
N GLY A 142 21.63 10.44 11.03
CA GLY A 142 21.72 9.69 9.77
C GLY A 142 20.57 8.68 9.55
N LEU A 143 19.59 8.59 10.45
CA LEU A 143 18.42 7.74 10.22
C LEU A 143 17.54 8.32 9.12
N GLY A 144 17.02 7.44 8.25
CA GLY A 144 16.03 7.85 7.26
C GLY A 144 14.61 7.88 7.83
N LEU A 145 13.91 9.00 7.59
CA LEU A 145 12.49 9.14 7.86
C LEU A 145 11.69 9.10 6.53
N PRO A 146 10.35 8.87 6.60
CA PRO A 146 9.51 8.98 5.42
C PRO A 146 9.64 10.34 4.74
N TYR A 147 9.83 10.32 3.42
CA TYR A 147 9.86 11.53 2.60
C TYR A 147 8.62 11.58 1.71
N ILE A 148 7.87 12.66 1.80
CA ILE A 148 6.70 12.92 0.97
C ILE A 148 7.05 14.03 -0.02
N PRO A 149 7.09 13.75 -1.33
CA PRO A 149 7.34 14.78 -2.34
C PRO A 149 6.21 15.83 -2.39
N ASP A 150 6.54 17.07 -2.71
CA ASP A 150 5.58 18.19 -2.80
C ASP A 150 4.41 17.95 -3.77
N TYR A 151 4.60 17.08 -4.73
CA TYR A 151 3.57 16.70 -5.70
C TYR A 151 2.68 15.53 -5.24
N ALA A 152 2.88 15.00 -4.03
CA ALA A 152 2.15 13.84 -3.51
C ALA A 152 1.55 14.12 -2.13
N SER A 153 0.43 13.50 -1.85
CA SER A 153 -0.12 13.44 -0.49
C SER A 153 0.27 12.13 0.22
N ASN A 154 0.11 12.12 1.53
CA ASN A 154 0.35 10.97 2.40
C ASN A 154 -0.97 10.50 3.02
N ASN A 155 -1.26 9.21 2.94
CA ASN A 155 -2.44 8.60 3.56
C ASN A 155 -2.15 7.92 4.90
N ALA A 156 -0.96 8.12 5.45
CA ALA A 156 -0.55 7.53 6.73
C ALA A 156 -0.77 5.99 6.79
N HIS A 157 -0.47 5.27 5.69
CA HIS A 157 -0.59 3.81 5.69
C HIS A 157 0.36 3.17 6.69
N MET A 158 1.60 3.63 6.76
CA MET A 158 2.60 3.20 7.74
C MET A 158 3.53 4.35 8.12
N PHE A 159 4.18 4.23 9.29
CA PHE A 159 5.34 5.03 9.64
C PHE A 159 6.54 4.10 9.80
N TYR A 160 7.71 4.53 9.34
CA TYR A 160 8.93 3.71 9.38
C TYR A 160 10.17 4.55 9.64
N LEU A 161 11.20 3.89 10.14
CA LEU A 161 12.56 4.41 10.23
C LEU A 161 13.48 3.55 9.37
N ILE A 162 14.53 4.15 8.83
CA ILE A 162 15.61 3.43 8.14
C ILE A 162 16.85 3.62 8.99
N CYS A 163 17.22 2.56 9.73
CA CYS A 163 18.42 2.52 10.56
C CYS A 163 19.70 2.54 9.70
N ASN A 164 20.84 2.87 10.31
CA ASN A 164 22.11 2.92 9.59
C ASN A 164 22.66 1.53 9.26
N SER A 165 22.22 0.49 9.98
CA SER A 165 22.65 -0.90 9.75
C SER A 165 21.58 -1.92 10.15
N GLU A 166 21.74 -3.16 9.66
CA GLU A 166 20.91 -4.31 10.05
C GLU A 166 21.03 -4.63 11.55
N LYS A 167 22.24 -4.49 12.10
CA LYS A 167 22.49 -4.69 13.53
C LYS A 167 21.73 -3.66 14.38
N GLU A 168 21.81 -2.39 14.01
CA GLU A 168 21.13 -1.29 14.69
C GLU A 168 19.60 -1.50 14.64
N ARG A 169 19.04 -1.86 13.47
CA ARG A 169 17.64 -2.23 13.32
C ARG A 169 17.22 -3.32 14.30
N ALA A 170 18.00 -4.41 14.37
CA ALA A 170 17.70 -5.54 15.26
C ALA A 170 17.73 -5.13 16.74
N GLN A 171 18.70 -4.31 17.12
CA GLN A 171 18.84 -3.78 18.48
C GLN A 171 17.68 -2.84 18.83
N LEU A 172 17.27 -1.97 17.93
CA LEU A 172 16.10 -1.08 18.12
C LEU A 172 14.81 -1.88 18.31
N ILE A 173 14.56 -2.88 17.46
CA ILE A 173 13.37 -3.75 17.59
C ILE A 173 13.36 -4.46 18.94
N GLU A 174 14.49 -5.01 19.36
CA GLU A 174 14.63 -5.70 20.64
C GLU A 174 14.43 -4.74 21.83
N HIS A 175 14.99 -3.52 21.77
CA HIS A 175 14.79 -2.48 22.77
C HIS A 175 13.31 -2.10 22.91
N LEU A 176 12.62 -1.90 21.78
CA LEU A 176 11.19 -1.56 21.77
C LEU A 176 10.35 -2.72 22.32
N LYS A 177 10.66 -3.95 21.95
CA LYS A 177 9.99 -5.15 22.45
C LYS A 177 10.08 -5.29 23.96
N ARG A 178 11.25 -5.02 24.57
CA ARG A 178 11.45 -5.02 26.03
C ARG A 178 10.60 -3.97 26.74
N ASN A 179 10.20 -2.91 26.03
CA ASN A 179 9.30 -1.86 26.51
C ASN A 179 7.83 -2.09 26.06
N ASN A 180 7.47 -3.32 25.69
CA ASN A 180 6.13 -3.72 25.23
C ASN A 180 5.65 -2.96 23.97
N ILE A 181 6.57 -2.51 23.12
CA ILE A 181 6.30 -1.85 21.86
C ILE A 181 6.61 -2.82 20.71
N ASN A 182 5.58 -3.22 19.94
CA ASN A 182 5.73 -4.17 18.84
C ASN A 182 6.07 -3.43 17.53
N ALA A 183 7.34 -3.08 17.35
CA ALA A 183 7.89 -2.62 16.08
C ALA A 183 8.39 -3.82 15.26
N VAL A 184 8.26 -3.77 13.95
CA VAL A 184 8.57 -4.91 13.08
C VAL A 184 9.44 -4.51 11.89
N PHE A 185 10.24 -5.47 11.41
CA PHE A 185 10.94 -5.32 10.13
C PHE A 185 9.96 -5.43 8.95
N HIS A 186 10.46 -5.16 7.73
CA HIS A 186 9.69 -5.36 6.50
C HIS A 186 10.12 -6.66 5.79
N TYR A 187 9.46 -6.98 4.67
CA TYR A 187 9.67 -8.23 3.94
C TYR A 187 11.08 -8.39 3.39
N ILE A 188 11.47 -9.65 3.16
CA ILE A 188 12.67 -10.02 2.40
C ILE A 188 12.53 -9.55 0.95
N CYS A 189 13.63 -9.13 0.33
CA CYS A 189 13.65 -8.81 -1.09
C CYS A 189 13.20 -9.98 -1.93
N LEU A 190 12.27 -9.76 -2.85
CA LEU A 190 11.69 -10.81 -3.67
C LEU A 190 12.75 -11.61 -4.46
N HIS A 191 13.76 -10.91 -5.01
CA HIS A 191 14.83 -11.54 -5.78
C HIS A 191 15.74 -12.47 -4.95
N ASP A 192 15.75 -12.36 -3.61
CA ASP A 192 16.47 -13.25 -2.70
C ASP A 192 15.57 -14.32 -2.06
N SER A 193 14.28 -14.26 -2.32
CA SER A 193 13.36 -15.25 -1.77
C SER A 193 13.67 -16.66 -2.32
N PRO A 194 13.43 -17.72 -1.54
CA PRO A 194 13.70 -19.09 -1.99
C PRO A 194 13.12 -19.43 -3.36
N TYR A 195 11.98 -18.84 -3.70
CA TYR A 195 11.29 -19.08 -4.97
C TYR A 195 11.92 -18.33 -6.15
N TYR A 196 12.36 -17.08 -5.95
CA TYR A 196 12.80 -16.21 -7.04
C TYR A 196 14.32 -16.10 -7.22
N LYS A 197 15.12 -16.47 -6.22
CA LYS A 197 16.59 -16.31 -6.27
C LYS A 197 17.24 -16.94 -7.51
N ASN A 198 16.69 -18.07 -7.99
CA ASN A 198 17.19 -18.77 -9.17
C ASN A 198 16.55 -18.29 -10.49
N LYS A 199 15.59 -17.35 -10.42
CA LYS A 199 14.88 -16.76 -11.57
C LYS A 199 15.32 -15.32 -11.82
N HIS A 200 16.02 -14.74 -10.86
CA HIS A 200 16.57 -13.39 -10.98
C HIS A 200 17.79 -13.35 -11.89
N ASP A 201 17.95 -12.31 -12.68
CA ASP A 201 19.02 -12.12 -13.64
C ASP A 201 20.41 -11.82 -13.00
N GLY A 202 20.50 -11.83 -11.69
CA GLY A 202 21.73 -11.61 -10.92
C GLY A 202 22.15 -10.16 -10.77
N ARG A 203 21.40 -9.17 -11.30
CA ARG A 203 21.74 -7.77 -11.12
C ARG A 203 21.68 -7.36 -9.65
N LYS A 204 22.61 -6.50 -9.24
CA LYS A 204 22.65 -5.99 -7.86
C LYS A 204 21.50 -5.02 -7.62
N MET A 205 20.81 -5.19 -6.49
CA MET A 205 19.67 -4.36 -6.06
C MET A 205 19.99 -3.68 -4.70
N PRO A 206 20.99 -2.75 -4.66
CA PRO A 206 21.52 -2.23 -3.39
C PRO A 206 20.47 -1.48 -2.57
N ASN A 207 19.59 -0.70 -3.23
CA ASN A 207 18.54 0.04 -2.53
C ASN A 207 17.52 -0.91 -1.90
N ALA A 208 17.05 -1.92 -2.64
CA ALA A 208 16.10 -2.91 -2.10
C ALA A 208 16.71 -3.61 -0.87
N LYS A 209 17.97 -4.03 -0.95
CA LYS A 209 18.71 -4.62 0.16
C LYS A 209 18.87 -3.70 1.36
N LYS A 210 19.13 -2.41 1.13
CA LYS A 210 19.20 -1.42 2.20
C LYS A 210 17.86 -1.34 2.96
N TYR A 211 16.74 -1.23 2.23
CA TYR A 211 15.42 -1.17 2.87
C TYR A 211 15.08 -2.47 3.60
N GLU A 212 15.33 -3.64 3.00
CA GLU A 212 15.13 -4.94 3.66
C GLU A 212 15.85 -5.00 5.01
N LYS A 213 17.13 -4.60 5.02
CA LYS A 213 18.01 -4.76 6.17
C LYS A 213 17.82 -3.70 7.26
N CYS A 214 17.44 -2.49 6.90
CA CYS A 214 17.48 -1.34 7.79
C CYS A 214 16.12 -0.77 8.18
N LEU A 215 15.03 -1.20 7.55
CA LEU A 215 13.72 -0.61 7.79
C LEU A 215 13.04 -1.21 9.03
N VAL A 216 12.52 -0.33 9.89
CA VAL A 216 11.64 -0.66 11.03
C VAL A 216 10.30 0.03 10.82
N ARG A 217 9.20 -0.72 10.91
CA ARG A 217 7.84 -0.14 10.94
C ARG A 217 7.39 0.05 12.37
N LEU A 218 6.85 1.22 12.66
CA LEU A 218 6.29 1.56 13.96
C LEU A 218 4.80 1.22 14.01
N PRO A 219 4.25 0.96 15.21
CA PRO A 219 2.82 0.75 15.40
C PRO A 219 2.02 1.95 14.88
N LEU A 220 1.01 1.71 14.00
CA LEU A 220 0.14 2.75 13.49
C LEU A 220 -1.24 2.17 13.15
N TRP A 221 -2.27 2.57 13.92
CA TRP A 221 -3.67 2.25 13.63
C TRP A 221 -4.59 3.39 14.08
N VAL A 222 -5.86 3.35 13.68
CA VAL A 222 -6.85 4.44 13.83
C VAL A 222 -7.04 4.91 15.27
N ASN A 223 -6.98 4.01 16.25
CA ASN A 223 -7.25 4.29 17.65
C ASN A 223 -5.97 4.25 18.52
N LEU A 224 -4.79 4.39 17.93
CA LEU A 224 -3.55 4.54 18.70
C LEU A 224 -3.59 5.90 19.40
N SER A 225 -3.56 5.88 20.76
CA SER A 225 -3.68 7.10 21.55
C SER A 225 -2.43 7.98 21.45
N LYS A 226 -2.61 9.25 21.69
CA LYS A 226 -1.51 10.24 21.70
C LYS A 226 -0.43 9.84 22.70
N GLU A 227 -0.83 9.44 23.89
CA GLU A 227 0.06 9.02 24.98
C GLU A 227 0.89 7.78 24.58
N SER A 228 0.27 6.83 23.86
CA SER A 228 0.98 5.67 23.33
C SER A 228 2.01 6.06 22.28
N VAL A 229 1.69 7.00 21.39
CA VAL A 229 2.65 7.53 20.41
C VAL A 229 3.80 8.24 21.09
N GLU A 230 3.53 9.09 22.09
CA GLU A 230 4.55 9.78 22.88
C GLU A 230 5.47 8.80 23.63
N LEU A 231 4.91 7.72 24.19
CA LEU A 231 5.69 6.65 24.82
C LEU A 231 6.62 5.95 23.81
N ILE A 232 6.12 5.66 22.62
CA ILE A 232 6.93 5.03 21.54
C ILE A 232 8.05 5.98 21.12
N ILE A 233 7.76 7.25 20.88
CA ILE A 233 8.75 8.27 20.54
C ILE A 233 9.83 8.36 21.62
N LYS A 234 9.42 8.47 22.90
CA LYS A 234 10.35 8.54 24.05
C LYS A 234 11.30 7.33 24.06
N ASN A 235 10.79 6.12 23.86
CA ASN A 235 11.62 4.91 23.88
C ASN A 235 12.58 4.87 22.68
N ILE A 236 12.17 5.34 21.50
CA ILE A 236 13.06 5.43 20.35
C ILE A 236 14.17 6.46 20.61
N LEU A 237 13.81 7.64 21.09
CA LEU A 237 14.81 8.67 21.43
C LEU A 237 15.77 8.20 22.52
N ALA A 238 15.30 7.51 23.55
CA ALA A 238 16.15 6.94 24.61
C ALA A 238 17.11 5.85 24.12
N PHE A 239 16.85 5.22 22.97
CA PHE A 239 17.77 4.30 22.36
C PHE A 239 18.91 5.01 21.63
N TYR A 240 18.68 6.21 21.11
CA TYR A 240 19.64 6.94 20.27
C TYR A 240 20.34 8.11 20.97
N LEU A 241 19.71 8.71 22.00
CA LEU A 241 20.19 9.88 22.73
C LEU A 241 20.54 9.55 24.18
#